data_350a2741f24b0bcb60cb35410b0ababe
#
_entry.id   350a2741f24b0bcb60cb35410b0ababe
#
_cell.length_a   1.000
_cell.length_b   1.000
_cell.length_c   1.000
_cell.angle_alpha   90.00
_cell.angle_beta   90.00
_cell.angle_gamma   90.00
#
_symmetry.space_group_name_H-M   'P 1'
#
loop_
_entity.id
_entity.type
_entity.pdbx_description
1 polymer ?
#
loop_
_entity_poly.entity_id
_entity_poly.type
_entity_poly.pdbx_seq_one_letter_code
_entity_poly.pdbx_strand_id
1 'polypeptide(L)'
;MQGFRIATFASLIFLASSAWAEPREFVIDDEHFSIGFLINHVGYADQLGQFLEASGRFVWDEDANELHSGEVVVEAASVFTNHRERDRHLRSDDFLHAGRHGEIRFVATRWEPSEENRGTLHGDLTLLGQSHPVALEVTINRRDVYPFGHERYTVGMSARTTIRRSQWGMTYALEDGLVGDEVRMMLEFEAIAE
;
A
#
# COMPACT_ATOMS: atom_id res chain seq x y z
N MET A 1 60.52 -6.86 55.52
CA MET A 1 60.23 -6.06 54.34
C MET A 1 59.10 -6.83 53.53
N GLN A 2 57.86 -6.39 53.70
CA GLN A 2 56.72 -6.97 53.04
C GLN A 2 56.38 -6.15 51.79
N GLY A 3 56.48 -6.79 50.57
CA GLY A 3 56.16 -6.14 49.30
C GLY A 3 54.69 -6.17 49.01
N PHE A 4 54.08 -5.02 48.85
CA PHE A 4 52.71 -4.81 48.50
C PHE A 4 52.55 -4.97 46.95
N ARG A 5 51.84 -6.01 46.47
CA ARG A 5 51.52 -6.16 45.04
C ARG A 5 50.20 -5.49 44.74
N ILE A 6 50.23 -4.41 43.97
CA ILE A 6 49.06 -3.73 43.46
C ILE A 6 48.60 -4.50 42.23
N ALA A 7 47.43 -5.11 42.29
CA ALA A 7 46.75 -5.69 41.15
C ALA A 7 45.93 -4.63 40.44
N THR A 8 46.33 -4.27 39.22
CA THR A 8 45.58 -3.33 38.35
C THR A 8 44.47 -4.11 37.65
N PHE A 9 43.24 -3.84 38.03
CA PHE A 9 42.06 -4.35 37.31
C PHE A 9 41.82 -3.48 36.07
N ALA A 10 42.05 -4.01 34.89
CA ALA A 10 41.65 -3.39 33.62
C ALA A 10 40.17 -3.70 33.37
N SER A 11 39.31 -2.70 33.56
CA SER A 11 37.88 -2.80 33.15
C SER A 11 37.78 -2.70 31.64
N LEU A 12 37.45 -3.83 30.98
CA LEU A 12 37.03 -3.79 29.59
C LEU A 12 35.61 -3.20 29.50
N ILE A 13 35.51 -2.00 29.00
CA ILE A 13 34.20 -1.40 28.60
C ILE A 13 33.81 -2.02 27.29
N PHE A 14 32.85 -2.95 27.32
CA PHE A 14 32.15 -3.41 26.11
C PHE A 14 31.23 -2.28 25.64
N LEU A 15 31.62 -1.57 24.61
CA LEU A 15 30.71 -0.72 23.82
C LEU A 15 29.80 -1.67 23.04
N ALA A 16 28.61 -1.90 23.57
CA ALA A 16 27.53 -2.51 22.77
C ALA A 16 27.17 -1.51 21.69
N SER A 17 27.65 -1.73 20.46
CA SER A 17 27.09 -1.09 19.28
C SER A 17 25.65 -1.59 19.15
N SER A 18 24.66 -0.70 19.37
CA SER A 18 23.29 -0.93 18.94
C SER A 18 23.35 -1.08 17.41
N ALA A 19 23.27 -2.30 16.92
CA ALA A 19 23.00 -2.55 15.52
C ALA A 19 21.56 -2.07 15.29
N TRP A 20 21.40 -0.91 14.71
CA TRP A 20 20.13 -0.47 14.16
C TRP A 20 19.83 -1.42 13.01
N ALA A 21 18.64 -1.97 12.97
CA ALA A 21 18.22 -2.74 11.80
C ALA A 21 18.26 -1.79 10.60
N GLU A 22 18.85 -2.24 9.50
CA GLU A 22 18.88 -1.43 8.28
C GLU A 22 17.48 -1.45 7.64
N PRO A 23 17.04 -0.34 7.00
CA PRO A 23 15.81 -0.32 6.24
C PRO A 23 15.78 -1.47 5.25
N ARG A 24 14.65 -2.18 5.19
CA ARG A 24 14.49 -3.36 4.35
C ARG A 24 13.57 -3.06 3.17
N GLU A 25 13.93 -3.55 2.00
CA GLU A 25 13.06 -3.52 0.83
C GLU A 25 12.06 -4.68 0.89
N PHE A 26 10.81 -4.37 0.53
CA PHE A 26 9.71 -5.31 0.42
C PHE A 26 9.11 -5.20 -0.98
N VAL A 27 8.79 -6.34 -1.59
CA VAL A 27 8.08 -6.43 -2.87
C VAL A 27 6.71 -7.05 -2.62
N ILE A 28 5.66 -6.43 -3.16
CA ILE A 28 4.30 -6.98 -3.08
C ILE A 28 4.26 -8.33 -3.80
N ASP A 29 3.74 -9.33 -3.10
CA ASP A 29 3.52 -10.67 -3.65
C ASP A 29 2.34 -10.62 -4.63
N ASP A 30 2.59 -10.95 -5.89
CA ASP A 30 1.60 -10.94 -6.97
C ASP A 30 0.58 -12.09 -6.88
N GLU A 31 0.87 -13.12 -6.08
CA GLU A 31 -0.07 -14.20 -5.80
C GLU A 31 -1.03 -13.87 -4.63
N HIS A 32 -0.66 -12.93 -3.75
CA HIS A 32 -1.39 -12.62 -2.52
C HIS A 32 -1.71 -11.12 -2.38
N PHE A 33 -2.32 -10.53 -3.40
CA PHE A 33 -2.90 -9.19 -3.29
C PHE A 33 -4.37 -9.15 -3.73
N SER A 34 -5.10 -8.18 -3.21
CA SER A 34 -6.45 -7.84 -3.65
C SER A 34 -6.65 -6.34 -3.59
N ILE A 35 -7.04 -5.73 -4.71
CA ILE A 35 -7.40 -4.32 -4.78
C ILE A 35 -8.85 -4.24 -5.23
N GLY A 36 -9.75 -4.06 -4.25
CA GLY A 36 -11.19 -3.97 -4.46
C GLY A 36 -11.70 -2.54 -4.32
N PHE A 37 -12.85 -2.28 -4.96
CA PHE A 37 -13.56 -1.03 -4.78
C PHE A 37 -15.08 -1.23 -4.73
N LEU A 38 -15.76 -0.29 -4.08
CA LEU A 38 -17.20 -0.19 -4.04
C LEU A 38 -17.63 1.21 -4.49
N ILE A 39 -18.60 1.26 -5.39
CA ILE A 39 -19.16 2.50 -5.91
C ILE A 39 -20.69 2.41 -5.98
N ASN A 40 -21.39 3.44 -5.52
CA ASN A 40 -22.84 3.46 -5.55
C ASN A 40 -23.38 3.49 -6.99
N HIS A 41 -24.40 2.69 -7.27
CA HIS A 41 -25.09 2.62 -8.54
C HIS A 41 -26.58 2.93 -8.34
N VAL A 42 -26.99 4.10 -8.81
CA VAL A 42 -28.42 4.56 -8.84
C VAL A 42 -29.10 4.51 -7.45
N GLY A 43 -28.31 4.51 -6.37
CA GLY A 43 -28.85 4.40 -5.03
C GLY A 43 -29.37 3.02 -4.61
N TYR A 44 -29.43 2.04 -5.52
CA TYR A 44 -29.93 0.72 -5.19
C TYR A 44 -28.91 -0.17 -4.48
N ALA A 45 -27.69 -0.16 -4.95
CA ALA A 45 -26.62 -0.97 -4.37
C ALA A 45 -25.25 -0.41 -4.75
N ASP A 46 -24.23 -0.80 -4.00
CA ASP A 46 -22.85 -0.58 -4.41
C ASP A 46 -22.41 -1.69 -5.36
N GLN A 47 -21.76 -1.30 -6.43
CA GLN A 47 -21.09 -2.23 -7.33
C GLN A 47 -19.69 -2.54 -6.80
N LEU A 48 -19.42 -3.81 -6.60
CA LEU A 48 -18.10 -4.32 -6.28
C LEU A 48 -17.31 -4.51 -7.58
N GLY A 49 -16.09 -3.99 -7.58
CA GLY A 49 -15.10 -4.27 -8.61
C GLY A 49 -13.74 -4.50 -7.98
N GLN A 50 -12.80 -4.96 -8.76
CA GLN A 50 -11.41 -5.17 -8.38
C GLN A 50 -10.48 -4.96 -9.56
N PHE A 51 -9.18 -4.75 -9.26
CA PHE A 51 -8.11 -4.79 -10.24
C PHE A 51 -7.34 -6.10 -10.05
N LEU A 52 -7.07 -6.80 -11.15
CA LEU A 52 -6.47 -8.12 -11.14
C LEU A 52 -4.94 -8.11 -11.33
N GLU A 53 -4.38 -6.98 -11.72
CA GLU A 53 -2.96 -6.83 -12.00
C GLU A 53 -2.41 -5.60 -11.28
N ALA A 54 -1.47 -5.82 -10.38
CA ALA A 54 -0.75 -4.78 -9.67
C ALA A 54 0.65 -5.24 -9.31
N SER A 55 1.54 -4.29 -9.09
CA SER A 55 2.87 -4.51 -8.54
C SER A 55 3.25 -3.37 -7.61
N GLY A 56 4.23 -3.59 -6.76
CA GLY A 56 4.70 -2.53 -5.88
C GLY A 56 5.88 -2.96 -5.04
N ARG A 57 6.54 -1.95 -4.47
CA ARG A 57 7.64 -2.12 -3.53
C ARG A 57 7.68 -0.97 -2.55
N PHE A 58 8.26 -1.21 -1.39
CA PHE A 58 8.52 -0.16 -0.41
C PHE A 58 9.76 -0.49 0.40
N VAL A 59 10.39 0.55 0.95
CA VAL A 59 11.52 0.44 1.87
C VAL A 59 11.07 0.94 3.24
N TRP A 60 11.15 0.07 4.23
CA TRP A 60 10.67 0.35 5.59
C TRP A 60 11.70 -0.05 6.64
N ASP A 61 11.95 0.86 7.57
CA ASP A 61 12.67 0.61 8.81
C ASP A 61 11.64 0.24 9.89
N GLU A 62 11.61 -1.03 10.25
CA GLU A 62 10.66 -1.55 11.22
C GLU A 62 10.97 -1.09 12.65
N ASP A 63 12.24 -0.95 13.00
CA ASP A 63 12.66 -0.54 14.35
C ASP A 63 12.37 0.94 14.58
N ALA A 64 12.62 1.77 13.58
CA ALA A 64 12.26 3.20 13.61
C ALA A 64 10.78 3.43 13.31
N ASN A 65 10.06 2.44 12.76
CA ASN A 65 8.71 2.55 12.21
C ASN A 65 8.62 3.69 11.17
N GLU A 66 9.58 3.72 10.25
CA GLU A 66 9.74 4.77 9.25
C GLU A 66 9.69 4.20 7.83
N LEU A 67 8.86 4.80 6.99
CA LEU A 67 8.79 4.51 5.56
C LEU A 67 9.74 5.44 4.80
N HIS A 68 10.73 4.87 4.11
CA HIS A 68 11.69 5.61 3.30
C HIS A 68 11.20 5.85 1.87
N SER A 69 10.49 4.88 1.30
CA SER A 69 9.89 4.97 -0.03
C SER A 69 8.81 3.92 -0.19
N GLY A 70 7.87 4.15 -1.12
CA GLY A 70 6.86 3.16 -1.46
C GLY A 70 6.14 3.55 -2.74
N GLU A 71 5.87 2.55 -3.58
CA GLU A 71 5.15 2.72 -4.82
C GLU A 71 4.29 1.49 -5.11
N VAL A 72 3.08 1.74 -5.61
CA VAL A 72 2.18 0.71 -6.14
C VAL A 72 1.71 1.16 -7.51
N VAL A 73 1.78 0.24 -8.47
CA VAL A 73 1.30 0.42 -9.84
C VAL A 73 0.23 -0.61 -10.12
N VAL A 74 -0.91 -0.17 -10.62
CA VAL A 74 -2.07 -1.00 -10.96
C VAL A 74 -2.34 -0.84 -12.45
N GLU A 75 -2.50 -1.95 -13.17
CA GLU A 75 -2.94 -1.95 -14.56
C GLU A 75 -4.40 -1.56 -14.66
N ALA A 76 -4.71 -0.39 -15.23
CA ALA A 76 -6.08 0.13 -15.34
C ALA A 76 -6.98 -0.80 -16.18
N ALA A 77 -6.40 -1.50 -17.17
CA ALA A 77 -7.10 -2.46 -18.00
C ALA A 77 -7.50 -3.75 -17.27
N SER A 78 -6.90 -4.03 -16.10
CA SER A 78 -7.20 -5.22 -15.31
C SER A 78 -8.50 -5.13 -14.50
N VAL A 79 -9.24 -4.02 -14.63
CA VAL A 79 -10.54 -3.85 -13.95
C VAL A 79 -11.51 -4.98 -14.28
N PHE A 80 -12.09 -5.55 -13.21
CA PHE A 80 -13.01 -6.68 -13.26
C PHE A 80 -14.18 -6.46 -12.30
N THR A 81 -15.40 -6.58 -12.80
CA THR A 81 -16.65 -6.45 -12.02
C THR A 81 -17.60 -7.63 -12.22
N ASN A 82 -17.10 -8.75 -12.75
CA ASN A 82 -17.89 -9.93 -13.11
C ASN A 82 -19.00 -9.65 -14.14
N HIS A 83 -18.82 -8.63 -14.99
CA HIS A 83 -19.76 -8.31 -16.07
C HIS A 83 -19.02 -7.70 -17.26
N ARG A 84 -18.86 -8.48 -18.31
CA ARG A 84 -18.02 -8.16 -19.47
C ARG A 84 -18.28 -6.79 -20.10
N GLU A 85 -19.54 -6.40 -20.28
CA GLU A 85 -19.88 -5.12 -20.92
C GLU A 85 -19.57 -3.94 -19.99
N ARG A 86 -19.79 -4.10 -18.68
CA ARG A 86 -19.40 -3.10 -17.69
C ARG A 86 -17.88 -2.96 -17.62
N ASP A 87 -17.13 -4.05 -17.60
CA ASP A 87 -15.67 -4.03 -17.59
C ASP A 87 -15.13 -3.34 -18.86
N ARG A 88 -15.74 -3.58 -20.02
CA ARG A 88 -15.39 -2.86 -21.25
C ARG A 88 -15.66 -1.36 -21.14
N HIS A 89 -16.82 -0.98 -20.57
CA HIS A 89 -17.18 0.43 -20.38
C HIS A 89 -16.28 1.12 -19.36
N LEU A 90 -15.91 0.44 -18.26
CA LEU A 90 -14.96 0.99 -17.28
C LEU A 90 -13.58 1.26 -17.88
N ARG A 91 -13.16 0.51 -18.90
CA ARG A 91 -11.88 0.74 -19.62
C ARG A 91 -11.95 1.87 -20.65
N SER A 92 -13.16 2.35 -21.02
CA SER A 92 -13.35 3.40 -22.02
C SER A 92 -12.98 4.79 -21.48
N ASP A 93 -13.06 5.79 -22.36
CA ASP A 93 -12.81 7.21 -22.05
C ASP A 93 -13.87 7.84 -21.13
N ASP A 94 -15.01 7.22 -20.95
CA ASP A 94 -16.01 7.62 -19.96
C ASP A 94 -15.51 7.42 -18.50
N PHE A 95 -14.58 6.48 -18.27
CA PHE A 95 -14.11 6.11 -16.95
C PHE A 95 -12.58 6.09 -16.87
N LEU A 96 -11.95 4.92 -16.92
CA LEU A 96 -10.50 4.76 -16.70
C LEU A 96 -9.64 5.17 -17.88
N HIS A 97 -10.21 5.25 -19.07
CA HIS A 97 -9.51 5.54 -20.33
C HIS A 97 -8.21 4.72 -20.46
N ALA A 98 -8.31 3.41 -20.15
CA ALA A 98 -7.15 2.53 -19.99
C ALA A 98 -6.25 2.45 -21.24
N GLY A 99 -6.81 2.72 -22.43
CA GLY A 99 -6.02 2.77 -23.67
C GLY A 99 -5.04 3.95 -23.75
N ARG A 100 -5.27 5.01 -22.96
CA ARG A 100 -4.40 6.19 -22.89
C ARG A 100 -3.65 6.30 -21.55
N HIS A 101 -4.28 5.86 -20.49
CA HIS A 101 -3.77 5.90 -19.12
C HIS A 101 -3.75 4.46 -18.59
N GLY A 102 -2.76 3.68 -19.02
CA GLY A 102 -2.66 2.25 -18.71
C GLY A 102 -2.41 1.96 -17.24
N GLU A 103 -1.78 2.90 -16.53
CA GLU A 103 -1.38 2.75 -15.14
C GLU A 103 -2.14 3.68 -14.22
N ILE A 104 -2.52 3.16 -13.05
CA ILE A 104 -2.91 3.90 -11.85
C ILE A 104 -1.74 3.75 -10.88
N ARG A 105 -1.18 4.87 -10.41
CA ARG A 105 0.07 4.88 -9.63
C ARG A 105 -0.13 5.59 -8.31
N PHE A 106 0.25 4.94 -7.23
CA PHE A 106 0.33 5.54 -5.90
C PHE A 106 1.79 5.61 -5.46
N VAL A 107 2.25 6.81 -5.09
CA VAL A 107 3.60 7.03 -4.54
C VAL A 107 3.45 7.51 -3.11
N ALA A 108 3.96 6.73 -2.17
CA ALA A 108 3.94 7.06 -0.76
C ALA A 108 4.88 8.23 -0.46
N THR A 109 4.42 9.18 0.33
CA THR A 109 5.17 10.39 0.70
C THR A 109 5.47 10.46 2.20
N ARG A 110 4.60 9.89 3.05
CA ARG A 110 4.75 9.94 4.50
C ARG A 110 3.95 8.83 5.17
N TRP A 111 4.57 8.16 6.12
CA TRP A 111 3.90 7.29 7.09
C TRP A 111 3.69 8.04 8.40
N GLU A 112 2.51 7.95 8.96
CA GLU A 112 2.12 8.56 10.23
C GLU A 112 1.54 7.47 11.13
N PRO A 113 2.36 6.84 11.99
CA PRO A 113 1.90 5.81 12.91
C PRO A 113 0.94 6.40 13.94
N SER A 114 -0.16 5.69 14.22
CA SER A 114 -1.12 6.04 15.28
C SER A 114 -1.09 5.07 16.44
N GLU A 115 -0.82 3.79 16.17
CA GLU A 115 -0.67 2.69 17.11
C GLU A 115 0.45 1.77 16.61
N GLU A 116 0.83 0.74 17.38
CA GLU A 116 1.92 -0.19 17.04
C GLU A 116 1.79 -0.80 15.62
N ASN A 117 0.57 -1.17 15.22
CA ASN A 117 0.28 -1.84 13.95
C ASN A 117 -0.69 -1.05 13.05
N ARG A 118 -0.87 0.25 13.32
CA ARG A 118 -1.80 1.09 12.55
C ARG A 118 -1.22 2.47 12.31
N GLY A 119 -1.65 3.06 11.23
CA GLY A 119 -1.29 4.43 10.89
C GLY A 119 -1.95 4.91 9.61
N THR A 120 -1.58 6.10 9.22
CA THR A 120 -2.02 6.73 7.97
C THR A 120 -0.84 6.80 7.01
N LEU A 121 -1.01 6.20 5.83
CA LEU A 121 -0.07 6.32 4.73
C LEU A 121 -0.54 7.44 3.80
N HIS A 122 0.20 8.53 3.75
CA HIS A 122 -0.03 9.62 2.82
C HIS A 122 0.74 9.36 1.53
N GLY A 123 0.16 9.76 0.41
CA GLY A 123 0.81 9.64 -0.89
C GLY A 123 0.06 10.36 -1.98
N ASP A 124 0.63 10.36 -3.17
CA ASP A 124 0.06 10.93 -4.36
C ASP A 124 -0.49 9.83 -5.27
N LEU A 125 -1.79 9.87 -5.53
CA LEU A 125 -2.47 8.96 -6.47
C LEU A 125 -2.58 9.62 -7.83
N THR A 126 -1.96 9.00 -8.81
CA THR A 126 -2.08 9.37 -10.24
C THR A 126 -3.11 8.48 -10.91
N LEU A 127 -4.18 9.10 -11.41
CA LEU A 127 -5.27 8.48 -12.15
C LEU A 127 -5.63 9.41 -13.32
N LEU A 128 -5.87 8.87 -14.50
CA LEU A 128 -6.15 9.66 -15.72
C LEU A 128 -5.09 10.74 -16.01
N GLY A 129 -3.83 10.50 -15.64
CA GLY A 129 -2.73 11.44 -15.81
C GLY A 129 -2.73 12.64 -14.87
N GLN A 130 -3.62 12.69 -13.89
CA GLN A 130 -3.69 13.70 -12.84
C GLN A 130 -3.26 13.10 -11.51
N SER A 131 -2.47 13.83 -10.73
CA SER A 131 -1.96 13.39 -9.43
C SER A 131 -2.56 14.23 -8.32
N HIS A 132 -3.17 13.57 -7.33
CA HIS A 132 -3.76 14.21 -6.16
C HIS A 132 -3.39 13.49 -4.87
N PRO A 133 -3.27 14.21 -3.74
CA PRO A 133 -2.94 13.60 -2.46
C PRO A 133 -4.09 12.71 -1.97
N VAL A 134 -3.71 11.52 -1.47
CA VAL A 134 -4.63 10.55 -0.85
C VAL A 134 -4.02 10.04 0.44
N ALA A 135 -4.86 9.79 1.44
CA ALA A 135 -4.48 9.14 2.68
C ALA A 135 -5.16 7.77 2.78
N LEU A 136 -4.37 6.76 3.14
CA LEU A 136 -4.80 5.38 3.35
C LEU A 136 -4.73 5.05 4.84
N GLU A 137 -5.81 4.56 5.41
CA GLU A 137 -5.79 3.94 6.74
C GLU A 137 -5.18 2.54 6.60
N VAL A 138 -4.02 2.32 7.22
CA VAL A 138 -3.28 1.07 7.11
C VAL A 138 -3.26 0.32 8.43
N THR A 139 -3.47 -0.98 8.35
CA THR A 139 -3.25 -1.93 9.44
C THR A 139 -2.21 -2.95 9.00
N ILE A 140 -1.18 -3.14 9.79
CA ILE A 140 -0.21 -4.22 9.63
C ILE A 140 -0.77 -5.43 10.37
N ASN A 141 -1.16 -6.46 9.62
CA ASN A 141 -1.84 -7.62 10.17
C ASN A 141 -0.85 -8.60 10.83
N ARG A 142 0.29 -8.82 10.17
CA ARG A 142 1.35 -9.72 10.62
C ARG A 142 2.68 -9.36 9.97
N ARG A 143 3.76 -9.61 10.69
CA ARG A 143 5.15 -9.58 10.21
C ARG A 143 5.89 -10.75 10.85
N ASP A 144 6.29 -11.69 10.02
CA ASP A 144 6.94 -12.92 10.45
C ASP A 144 7.56 -13.65 9.26
N VAL A 145 8.37 -14.67 9.54
CA VAL A 145 8.80 -15.63 8.52
C VAL A 145 7.59 -16.44 8.04
N TYR A 146 7.40 -16.51 6.72
CA TYR A 146 6.27 -17.25 6.14
C TYR A 146 6.38 -18.75 6.50
N PRO A 147 5.30 -19.37 7.01
CA PRO A 147 5.40 -20.69 7.66
C PRO A 147 5.57 -21.87 6.70
N PHE A 148 5.49 -21.63 5.38
CA PHE A 148 5.65 -22.65 4.33
C PHE A 148 6.05 -21.99 3.00
N GLY A 149 6.27 -22.78 1.95
CA GLY A 149 6.56 -22.28 0.60
C GLY A 149 7.92 -21.58 0.52
N HIS A 150 7.93 -20.25 0.38
CA HIS A 150 9.16 -19.47 0.23
C HIS A 150 9.93 -19.24 1.54
N GLU A 151 9.30 -19.39 2.71
CA GLU A 151 9.91 -19.26 4.05
C GLU A 151 10.69 -17.93 4.25
N ARG A 152 10.31 -16.86 3.54
CA ARG A 152 10.93 -15.53 3.65
C ARG A 152 10.13 -14.66 4.62
N TYR A 153 10.78 -13.63 5.17
CA TYR A 153 10.12 -12.65 6.01
C TYR A 153 9.06 -11.88 5.22
N THR A 154 7.86 -11.84 5.73
CA THR A 154 6.68 -11.31 5.01
C THR A 154 5.87 -10.41 5.92
N VAL A 155 5.36 -9.33 5.35
CA VAL A 155 4.46 -8.39 6.02
C VAL A 155 3.10 -8.44 5.32
N GLY A 156 2.04 -8.75 6.08
CA GLY A 156 0.66 -8.69 5.62
C GLY A 156 0.01 -7.37 6.01
N MET A 157 -0.64 -6.70 5.09
CA MET A 157 -1.25 -5.38 5.29
C MET A 157 -2.66 -5.30 4.74
N SER A 158 -3.50 -4.52 5.45
CA SER A 158 -4.81 -4.06 4.97
C SER A 158 -4.78 -2.54 4.87
N ALA A 159 -5.28 -1.98 3.77
CA ALA A 159 -5.43 -0.54 3.63
C ALA A 159 -6.83 -0.15 3.13
N ARG A 160 -7.32 1.02 3.56
CA ARG A 160 -8.64 1.54 3.24
C ARG A 160 -8.56 3.03 2.93
N THR A 161 -9.34 3.45 1.94
CA THR A 161 -9.55 4.88 1.66
C THR A 161 -10.86 5.08 0.91
N THR A 162 -11.30 6.33 0.85
CA THR A 162 -12.39 6.78 -0.04
C THR A 162 -11.88 7.94 -0.85
N ILE A 163 -11.98 7.84 -2.17
CA ILE A 163 -11.64 8.90 -3.10
C ILE A 163 -12.89 9.43 -3.80
N ARG A 164 -12.84 10.66 -4.28
CA ARG A 164 -13.85 11.21 -5.18
C ARG A 164 -13.33 11.21 -6.61
N ARG A 165 -13.88 10.34 -7.45
CA ARG A 165 -13.43 10.16 -8.83
C ARG A 165 -13.47 11.42 -9.68
N SER A 166 -14.37 12.36 -9.35
CA SER A 166 -14.46 13.66 -10.00
C SER A 166 -13.21 14.52 -9.86
N GLN A 167 -12.41 14.32 -8.81
CA GLN A 167 -11.13 15.00 -8.62
C GLN A 167 -10.13 14.71 -9.73
N TRP A 168 -10.25 13.54 -10.37
CA TRP A 168 -9.42 13.13 -11.52
C TRP A 168 -10.14 13.32 -12.86
N GLY A 169 -11.26 14.08 -12.88
CA GLY A 169 -12.02 14.33 -14.12
C GLY A 169 -12.91 13.17 -14.58
N MET A 170 -13.05 12.11 -13.79
CA MET A 170 -13.93 10.97 -14.09
C MET A 170 -15.37 11.34 -13.67
N THR A 171 -16.12 12.01 -14.55
CA THR A 171 -17.42 12.61 -14.24
C THR A 171 -18.61 11.97 -14.94
N TYR A 172 -18.39 10.94 -15.77
CA TYR A 172 -19.49 10.26 -16.47
C TYR A 172 -20.59 9.80 -15.51
N ALA A 173 -21.86 10.06 -15.87
CA ALA A 173 -23.07 9.70 -15.12
C ALA A 173 -23.12 10.23 -13.67
N LEU A 174 -22.36 11.29 -13.37
CA LEU A 174 -22.33 11.92 -12.04
C LEU A 174 -23.47 12.92 -11.87
N GLU A 175 -23.69 13.79 -12.86
CA GLU A 175 -24.75 14.82 -12.82
C GLU A 175 -26.15 14.18 -12.72
N ASP A 176 -26.37 13.05 -13.41
CA ASP A 176 -27.62 12.31 -13.38
C ASP A 176 -27.79 11.46 -12.12
N GLY A 177 -26.78 11.40 -11.24
CA GLY A 177 -26.79 10.58 -10.02
C GLY A 177 -26.82 9.06 -10.29
N LEU A 178 -26.45 8.63 -11.50
CA LEU A 178 -26.50 7.22 -11.87
C LEU A 178 -25.30 6.44 -11.32
N VAL A 179 -24.13 7.09 -11.22
CA VAL A 179 -22.92 6.48 -10.64
C VAL A 179 -22.33 7.45 -9.63
N GLY A 180 -22.12 6.98 -8.41
CA GLY A 180 -21.60 7.78 -7.29
C GLY A 180 -20.23 8.41 -7.56
N ASP A 181 -19.92 9.49 -6.85
CA ASP A 181 -18.62 10.14 -6.88
C ASP A 181 -17.60 9.44 -5.97
N GLU A 182 -18.06 9.01 -4.80
CA GLU A 182 -17.22 8.35 -3.82
C GLU A 182 -16.94 6.89 -4.20
N VAL A 183 -15.67 6.55 -4.28
CA VAL A 183 -15.17 5.21 -4.51
C VAL A 183 -14.44 4.75 -3.25
N ARG A 184 -15.00 3.76 -2.57
CA ARG A 184 -14.38 3.15 -1.39
C ARG A 184 -13.42 2.07 -1.82
N MET A 185 -12.16 2.22 -1.46
CA MET A 185 -11.07 1.31 -1.83
C MET A 185 -10.72 0.39 -0.66
N MET A 186 -10.44 -0.86 -0.98
CA MET A 186 -10.00 -1.91 -0.06
C MET A 186 -8.78 -2.59 -0.68
N LEU A 187 -7.66 -2.57 0.04
CA LEU A 187 -6.43 -3.18 -0.38
C LEU A 187 -6.00 -4.20 0.68
N GLU A 188 -5.75 -5.41 0.25
CA GLU A 188 -5.21 -6.50 1.07
C GLU A 188 -4.00 -7.07 0.33
N PHE A 189 -2.85 -7.15 0.98
CA PHE A 189 -1.67 -7.68 0.32
C PHE A 189 -0.64 -8.21 1.31
N GLU A 190 0.18 -9.11 0.80
CA GLU A 190 1.41 -9.57 1.42
C GLU A 190 2.60 -8.95 0.69
N ALA A 191 3.68 -8.66 1.41
CA ALA A 191 4.91 -8.14 0.83
C ALA A 191 6.09 -8.88 1.42
N ILE A 192 6.96 -9.36 0.54
CA ILE A 192 8.08 -10.24 0.86
C ILE A 192 9.36 -9.41 0.92
N ALA A 193 10.15 -9.59 1.99
CA ALA A 193 11.44 -8.95 2.12
C ALA A 193 12.46 -9.49 1.11
N GLU A 194 13.21 -8.57 0.47
CA GLU A 194 14.31 -8.89 -0.44
C GLU A 194 15.63 -9.19 0.31
#